data_dce75c268c41e52a2147994c14bfb857
#
_entry.id   dce75c268c41e52a2147994c14bfb857
#
_cell.length_a   1.000
_cell.length_b   1.000
_cell.length_c   1.000
_cell.angle_alpha   90.00
_cell.angle_beta   90.00
_cell.angle_gamma   90.00
#
_symmetry.space_group_name_H-M   'P 1'
#
loop_
_entity.id
_entity.type
_entity.pdbx_description
1 polymer ?
#
loop_
_entity_poly.entity_id
_entity_poly.type
_entity_poly.pdbx_seq_one_letter_code
_entity_poly.pdbx_strand_id
1 'polypeptide(L)'
;AIAAIGFSSISNPSPRVFPLCALIAAAGHMTRYVLMNICGFQLASGSMLGALVIGFLALPAAKMIKTPAECISFPALLPMVPGMYAYRTIQSLLHCLGSYSEPTFMHYLYLLRFNWMTCMVTIIAMVVGALLPILLFQNFSFKVTK
;
A
#
# COMPACT_ATOMS: atom_id res chain seq x y z
N ALA A 1 6.33 7.52 -7.70
CA ALA A 1 5.64 8.71 -8.23
C ALA A 1 4.90 8.40 -9.55
N ILE A 2 5.57 7.96 -10.63
CA ILE A 2 4.95 7.68 -11.95
C ILE A 2 3.82 6.65 -11.85
N ALA A 3 4.04 5.53 -11.16
CA ALA A 3 3.00 4.51 -10.95
C ALA A 3 1.76 5.05 -10.22
N ALA A 4 1.96 5.94 -9.23
CA ALA A 4 0.84 6.56 -8.52
C ALA A 4 0.00 7.47 -9.43
N ILE A 5 0.61 8.16 -10.38
CA ILE A 5 -0.09 8.93 -11.41
C ILE A 5 -0.93 8.00 -12.30
N GLY A 6 -0.35 6.89 -12.75
CA GLY A 6 -1.05 5.90 -13.55
C GLY A 6 -2.28 5.32 -12.84
N PHE A 7 -2.15 4.95 -11.57
CA PHE A 7 -3.29 4.47 -10.76
C PHE A 7 -4.32 5.56 -10.48
N SER A 8 -3.87 6.80 -10.25
CA SER A 8 -4.77 7.94 -10.06
C SER A 8 -5.64 8.20 -11.29
N SER A 9 -5.11 7.99 -12.52
CA SER A 9 -5.86 8.20 -13.75
C SER A 9 -7.07 7.28 -13.92
N ILE A 10 -7.05 6.09 -13.29
CA ILE A 10 -8.18 5.15 -13.31
C ILE A 10 -9.43 5.75 -12.63
N SER A 11 -9.22 6.55 -11.58
CA SER A 11 -10.31 7.21 -10.84
C SER A 11 -10.83 8.48 -11.51
N ASN A 12 -10.28 8.86 -12.67
CA ASN A 12 -10.62 10.08 -13.44
C ASN A 12 -10.74 11.36 -12.56
N PRO A 13 -9.75 11.62 -11.68
CA PRO A 13 -9.79 12.79 -10.81
C PRO A 13 -9.44 14.05 -11.58
N SER A 14 -9.66 15.22 -10.94
CA SER A 14 -9.22 16.50 -11.52
C SER A 14 -7.70 16.50 -11.77
N PRO A 15 -7.20 17.16 -12.84
CA PRO A 15 -5.75 17.17 -13.17
C PRO A 15 -4.83 17.62 -12.03
N ARG A 16 -5.37 18.38 -11.09
CA ARG A 16 -4.63 18.89 -9.92
C ARG A 16 -4.28 17.81 -8.89
N VAL A 17 -4.97 16.67 -8.93
CA VAL A 17 -4.73 15.53 -8.02
C VAL A 17 -3.42 14.79 -8.37
N PHE A 18 -3.07 14.70 -9.66
CA PHE A 18 -1.92 13.92 -10.12
C PHE A 18 -0.59 14.30 -9.47
N PRO A 19 -0.15 15.56 -9.48
CA PRO A 19 1.14 15.92 -8.90
C PRO A 19 1.16 15.72 -7.39
N LEU A 20 0.05 15.99 -6.69
CA LEU A 20 -0.04 15.78 -5.26
C LEU A 20 -0.02 14.30 -4.89
N CYS A 21 -0.74 13.45 -5.61
CA CYS A 21 -0.70 12.01 -5.44
C CYS A 21 0.73 11.46 -5.64
N ALA A 22 1.45 11.94 -6.67
CA ALA A 22 2.83 11.56 -6.93
C ALA A 22 3.79 11.95 -5.79
N LEU A 23 3.66 13.16 -5.25
CA LEU A 23 4.48 13.65 -4.14
C LEU A 23 4.19 12.88 -2.85
N ILE A 24 2.92 12.66 -2.54
CA ILE A 24 2.50 11.91 -1.34
C ILE A 24 2.96 10.45 -1.43
N ALA A 25 2.83 9.82 -2.60
CA ALA A 25 3.35 8.47 -2.83
C ALA A 25 4.88 8.41 -2.67
N ALA A 26 5.60 9.42 -3.17
CA ALA A 26 7.05 9.51 -2.99
C ALA A 26 7.42 9.63 -1.51
N ALA A 27 6.74 10.48 -0.74
CA ALA A 27 6.98 10.64 0.70
C ALA A 27 6.73 9.33 1.46
N GLY A 28 5.62 8.64 1.20
CA GLY A 28 5.31 7.34 1.82
C GLY A 28 6.34 6.26 1.48
N HIS A 29 6.76 6.19 0.22
CA HIS A 29 7.82 5.26 -0.21
C HIS A 29 9.16 5.55 0.43
N MET A 30 9.57 6.81 0.52
CA MET A 30 10.81 7.22 1.17
C MET A 30 10.79 6.86 2.66
N THR A 31 9.69 7.13 3.35
CA THR A 31 9.50 6.76 4.76
C THR A 31 9.64 5.25 4.95
N ARG A 32 8.94 4.45 4.14
CA ARG A 32 9.06 2.99 4.18
C ARG A 32 10.49 2.53 3.93
N TYR A 33 11.16 3.08 2.91
CA TYR A 33 12.53 2.73 2.56
C TYR A 33 13.50 3.01 3.73
N VAL A 34 13.41 4.19 4.33
CA VAL A 34 14.23 4.59 5.48
C VAL A 34 14.01 3.65 6.66
N LEU A 35 12.75 3.39 7.01
CA LEU A 35 12.41 2.50 8.13
C LEU A 35 12.91 1.07 7.94
N MET A 36 12.81 0.54 6.72
CA MET A 36 13.26 -0.83 6.45
C MET A 36 14.79 -0.95 6.38
N ASN A 37 15.47 -0.01 5.73
CA ASN A 37 16.90 -0.14 5.46
C ASN A 37 17.79 0.49 6.54
N ILE A 38 17.33 1.52 7.24
CA ILE A 38 18.11 2.21 8.28
C ILE A 38 17.70 1.73 9.67
N CYS A 39 16.39 1.63 9.93
CA CYS A 39 15.90 1.25 11.25
C CYS A 39 15.67 -0.27 11.42
N GLY A 40 15.82 -1.08 10.36
CA GLY A 40 15.66 -2.53 10.43
C GLY A 40 14.23 -3.01 10.65
N PHE A 41 13.21 -2.18 10.36
CA PHE A 41 11.80 -2.57 10.50
C PHE A 41 11.43 -3.68 9.51
N GLN A 42 10.51 -4.56 9.92
CA GLN A 42 9.92 -5.56 9.03
C GLN A 42 9.05 -4.90 7.97
N LEU A 43 8.81 -5.61 6.87
CA LEU A 43 8.03 -5.12 5.72
C LEU A 43 6.64 -4.60 6.13
N ALA A 44 5.93 -5.31 7.00
CA ALA A 44 4.58 -4.94 7.42
C ALA A 44 4.57 -3.65 8.25
N SER A 45 5.45 -3.55 9.27
CA SER A 45 5.54 -2.37 10.14
C SER A 45 6.05 -1.13 9.40
N GLY A 46 7.07 -1.29 8.55
CA GLY A 46 7.57 -0.21 7.71
C GLY A 46 6.51 0.27 6.70
N SER A 47 5.72 -0.65 6.15
CA SER A 47 4.62 -0.31 5.22
C SER A 47 3.45 0.38 5.94
N MET A 48 3.13 -0.02 7.16
CA MET A 48 2.10 0.62 7.98
C MET A 48 2.46 2.09 8.28
N LEU A 49 3.70 2.35 8.71
CA LEU A 49 4.17 3.70 9.00
C LEU A 49 4.27 4.55 7.73
N GLY A 50 4.73 3.98 6.61
CA GLY A 50 4.71 4.67 5.32
C GLY A 50 3.30 5.02 4.86
N ALA A 51 2.34 4.12 5.04
CA ALA A 51 0.93 4.34 4.73
C ALA A 51 0.29 5.38 5.66
N LEU A 52 0.69 5.41 6.94
CA LEU A 52 0.26 6.42 7.90
C LEU A 52 0.69 7.83 7.46
N VAL A 53 1.92 7.99 6.99
CA VAL A 53 2.40 9.27 6.41
C VAL A 53 1.57 9.67 5.20
N ILE A 54 1.24 8.72 4.30
CA ILE A 54 0.35 8.98 3.15
C ILE A 54 -1.01 9.49 3.63
N GLY A 55 -1.62 8.84 4.62
CA GLY A 55 -2.91 9.24 5.18
C GLY A 55 -2.87 10.66 5.78
N PHE A 56 -1.83 10.99 6.55
CA PHE A 56 -1.66 12.34 7.11
C PHE A 56 -1.47 13.41 6.04
N LEU A 57 -0.70 13.15 5.00
CA LEU A 57 -0.47 14.10 3.90
C LEU A 57 -1.68 14.24 2.99
N ALA A 58 -2.50 13.19 2.86
CA ALA A 58 -3.72 13.24 2.05
C ALA A 58 -4.77 14.20 2.64
N LEU A 59 -4.84 14.40 3.95
CA LEU A 59 -5.80 15.30 4.60
C LEU A 59 -5.70 16.76 4.15
N PRO A 60 -4.52 17.43 4.29
CA PRO A 60 -4.38 18.82 3.82
C PRO A 60 -4.49 18.91 2.29
N ALA A 61 -3.99 17.93 1.55
CA ALA A 61 -4.11 17.87 0.10
C ALA A 61 -5.58 17.81 -0.36
N ALA A 62 -6.39 17.00 0.32
CA ALA A 62 -7.83 16.88 0.07
C ALA A 62 -8.56 18.22 0.23
N LYS A 63 -8.23 18.99 1.27
CA LYS A 63 -8.79 20.34 1.50
C LYS A 63 -8.39 21.32 0.40
N MET A 64 -7.13 21.31 -0.01
CA MET A 64 -6.63 22.24 -1.03
C MET A 64 -7.33 22.05 -2.38
N ILE A 65 -7.67 20.79 -2.74
CA ILE A 65 -8.27 20.47 -4.05
C ILE A 65 -9.80 20.29 -3.95
N LYS A 66 -10.37 20.30 -2.73
CA LYS A 66 -11.80 20.03 -2.48
C LYS A 66 -12.22 18.66 -3.01
N THR A 67 -11.40 17.64 -2.74
CA THR A 67 -11.59 16.24 -3.15
C THR A 67 -11.52 15.35 -1.92
N PRO A 68 -12.25 14.22 -1.84
CA PRO A 68 -12.12 13.27 -0.73
C PRO A 68 -10.68 12.80 -0.55
N ALA A 69 -10.23 12.63 0.69
CA ALA A 69 -8.86 12.21 1.00
C ALA A 69 -8.52 10.82 0.43
N GLU A 70 -9.54 9.96 0.32
CA GLU A 70 -9.44 8.61 -0.24
C GLU A 70 -9.03 8.62 -1.71
N CYS A 71 -9.50 9.61 -2.50
CA CYS A 71 -9.15 9.76 -3.91
C CYS A 71 -7.66 10.06 -4.14
N ILE A 72 -6.96 10.50 -3.09
CA ILE A 72 -5.52 10.80 -3.13
C ILE A 72 -4.73 9.66 -2.47
N SER A 73 -5.20 9.18 -1.30
CA SER A 73 -4.47 8.20 -0.50
C SER A 73 -4.44 6.82 -1.17
N PHE A 74 -5.55 6.33 -1.74
CA PHE A 74 -5.58 5.01 -2.36
C PHE A 74 -4.64 4.87 -3.56
N PRO A 75 -4.65 5.77 -4.58
CA PRO A 75 -3.68 5.68 -5.66
C PRO A 75 -2.22 5.83 -5.20
N ALA A 76 -1.97 6.60 -4.13
CA ALA A 76 -0.65 6.74 -3.56
C ALA A 76 -0.15 5.46 -2.86
N LEU A 77 -1.06 4.64 -2.31
CA LEU A 77 -0.75 3.37 -1.67
C LEU A 77 -0.50 2.23 -2.65
N LEU A 78 -1.17 2.21 -3.80
CA LEU A 78 -1.11 1.09 -4.75
C LEU A 78 0.31 0.67 -5.15
N PRO A 79 1.26 1.59 -5.41
CA PRO A 79 2.63 1.21 -5.70
C PRO A 79 3.37 0.55 -4.53
N MET A 80 2.85 0.64 -3.30
CA MET A 80 3.44 0.02 -2.10
C MET A 80 2.96 -1.42 -1.88
N VAL A 81 1.91 -1.86 -2.58
CA VAL A 81 1.37 -3.24 -2.47
C VAL A 81 2.49 -4.24 -2.74
N PRO A 82 2.64 -5.27 -1.89
CA PRO A 82 3.73 -6.23 -1.99
C PRO A 82 3.48 -7.27 -3.10
N GLY A 83 3.41 -6.82 -4.36
CA GLY A 83 3.08 -7.64 -5.54
C GLY A 83 4.01 -8.83 -5.76
N MET A 84 5.29 -8.70 -5.39
CA MET A 84 6.26 -9.81 -5.47
C MET A 84 5.90 -10.98 -4.54
N TYR A 85 5.36 -10.71 -3.36
CA TYR A 85 4.89 -11.76 -2.45
C TYR A 85 3.62 -12.43 -2.96
N ALA A 86 2.70 -11.66 -3.56
CA ALA A 86 1.52 -12.21 -4.22
C ALA A 86 1.91 -13.12 -5.39
N TYR A 87 2.83 -12.69 -6.25
CA TYR A 87 3.36 -13.48 -7.34
C TYR A 87 4.02 -14.78 -6.87
N ARG A 88 4.91 -14.70 -5.88
CA ARG A 88 5.58 -15.88 -5.30
C ARG A 88 4.60 -16.84 -4.63
N THR A 89 3.51 -16.34 -4.07
CA THR A 89 2.44 -17.18 -3.52
C THR A 89 1.82 -18.05 -4.60
N ILE A 90 1.43 -17.46 -5.73
CA ILE A 90 0.85 -18.19 -6.87
C ILE A 90 1.87 -19.17 -7.46
N GLN A 91 3.10 -18.73 -7.63
CA GLN A 91 4.18 -19.60 -8.13
C GLN A 91 4.40 -20.83 -7.22
N SER A 92 4.46 -20.62 -5.91
CA SER A 92 4.62 -21.71 -4.94
C SER A 92 3.42 -22.66 -4.95
N LEU A 93 2.21 -22.13 -5.13
CA LEU A 93 0.99 -22.95 -5.27
C LEU A 93 1.09 -23.87 -6.50
N LEU A 94 1.47 -23.34 -7.65
CA LEU A 94 1.62 -24.12 -8.89
C LEU A 94 2.68 -25.21 -8.74
N HIS A 95 3.79 -24.90 -8.07
CA HIS A 95 4.82 -25.92 -7.78
C HIS A 95 4.34 -26.98 -6.78
N CYS A 96 3.52 -26.64 -5.77
CA CYS A 96 2.89 -27.61 -4.90
C CYS A 96 2.02 -28.59 -5.69
N LEU A 97 1.18 -28.08 -6.59
CA LEU A 97 0.27 -28.93 -7.38
C LEU A 97 1.01 -29.84 -8.38
N GLY A 98 2.18 -29.42 -8.85
CA GLY A 98 3.03 -30.23 -9.75
C GLY A 98 4.04 -31.13 -9.06
N SER A 99 4.13 -31.13 -7.73
CA SER A 99 5.13 -31.89 -7.00
C SER A 99 4.66 -33.30 -6.70
N TYR A 100 5.43 -34.31 -7.13
CA TYR A 100 5.17 -35.74 -6.87
C TYR A 100 5.96 -36.28 -5.67
N SER A 101 6.93 -35.51 -5.13
CA SER A 101 7.73 -35.92 -3.97
C SER A 101 7.37 -35.12 -2.73
N GLU A 102 7.21 -35.81 -1.60
CA GLU A 102 6.85 -35.22 -0.32
C GLU A 102 7.80 -34.09 0.13
N PRO A 103 9.14 -34.22 0.10
CA PRO A 103 10.03 -33.16 0.55
C PRO A 103 9.93 -31.92 -0.35
N THR A 104 9.73 -32.07 -1.64
CA THR A 104 9.54 -30.96 -2.56
C THR A 104 8.22 -30.24 -2.30
N PHE A 105 7.14 -30.99 -2.11
CA PHE A 105 5.83 -30.47 -1.74
C PHE A 105 5.90 -29.63 -0.44
N MET A 106 6.52 -30.17 0.60
CA MET A 106 6.66 -29.49 1.90
C MET A 106 7.45 -28.20 1.78
N HIS A 107 8.50 -28.17 0.97
CA HIS A 107 9.27 -26.96 0.71
C HIS A 107 8.42 -25.85 0.06
N TYR A 108 7.68 -26.19 -1.00
CA TYR A 108 6.81 -25.21 -1.67
C TYR A 108 5.59 -24.81 -0.83
N LEU A 109 5.08 -25.71 -0.01
CA LEU A 109 4.02 -25.39 0.96
C LEU A 109 4.49 -24.37 2.02
N TYR A 110 5.72 -24.51 2.49
CA TYR A 110 6.32 -23.52 3.39
C TYR A 110 6.44 -22.15 2.71
N LEU A 111 6.95 -22.10 1.48
CA LEU A 111 7.07 -20.85 0.69
C LEU A 111 5.70 -20.21 0.42
N LEU A 112 4.70 -21.02 0.08
CA LEU A 112 3.33 -20.60 -0.11
C LEU A 112 2.79 -19.89 1.14
N ARG A 113 2.87 -20.55 2.29
CA ARG A 113 2.40 -19.98 3.57
C ARG A 113 3.13 -18.70 3.93
N PHE A 114 4.45 -18.70 3.84
CA PHE A 114 5.27 -17.53 4.17
C PHE A 114 4.93 -16.31 3.29
N ASN A 115 4.91 -16.50 1.98
CA ASN A 115 4.61 -15.40 1.05
C ASN A 115 3.17 -14.90 1.19
N TRP A 116 2.20 -15.82 1.34
CA TRP A 116 0.80 -15.49 1.57
C TRP A 116 0.61 -14.66 2.85
N MET A 117 1.12 -15.13 3.98
CA MET A 117 1.00 -14.43 5.26
C MET A 117 1.66 -13.05 5.21
N THR A 118 2.86 -12.95 4.65
CA THR A 118 3.56 -11.68 4.50
C THR A 118 2.77 -10.71 3.63
N CYS A 119 2.18 -11.17 2.53
CA CYS A 119 1.36 -10.36 1.65
C CYS A 119 0.12 -9.83 2.38
N MET A 120 -0.65 -10.72 3.03
CA MET A 120 -1.89 -10.36 3.72
C MET A 120 -1.65 -9.39 4.88
N VAL A 121 -0.70 -9.70 5.76
CA VAL A 121 -0.37 -8.83 6.91
C VAL A 121 0.09 -7.44 6.43
N THR A 122 0.90 -7.38 5.37
CA THR A 122 1.37 -6.10 4.83
C THR A 122 0.23 -5.27 4.25
N ILE A 123 -0.70 -5.88 3.50
CA ILE A 123 -1.86 -5.17 2.93
C ILE A 123 -2.75 -4.64 4.06
N ILE A 124 -3.08 -5.46 5.05
CA ILE A 124 -3.89 -5.05 6.20
C ILE A 124 -3.22 -3.89 6.95
N ALA A 125 -1.91 -4.01 7.22
CA ALA A 125 -1.14 -2.98 7.90
C ALA A 125 -1.14 -1.65 7.13
N MET A 126 -1.03 -1.70 5.80
CA MET A 126 -1.10 -0.50 4.94
C MET A 126 -2.48 0.15 4.97
N VAL A 127 -3.55 -0.64 4.85
CA VAL A 127 -4.93 -0.13 4.89
C VAL A 127 -5.21 0.53 6.24
N VAL A 128 -4.87 -0.13 7.34
CA VAL A 128 -5.02 0.43 8.69
C VAL A 128 -4.20 1.72 8.83
N GLY A 129 -2.93 1.71 8.42
CA GLY A 129 -2.06 2.89 8.49
C GLY A 129 -2.61 4.10 7.75
N ALA A 130 -3.14 3.90 6.53
CA ALA A 130 -3.69 5.00 5.73
C ALA A 130 -5.04 5.51 6.23
N LEU A 131 -5.93 4.61 6.66
CA LEU A 131 -7.26 4.98 7.13
C LEU A 131 -7.25 5.62 8.52
N LEU A 132 -6.31 5.25 9.37
CA LEU A 132 -6.24 5.71 10.75
C LEU A 132 -6.25 7.25 10.86
N PRO A 133 -5.38 8.02 10.16
CA PRO A 133 -5.43 9.48 10.17
C PRO A 133 -6.75 10.03 9.60
N ILE A 134 -7.26 9.42 8.52
CA ILE A 134 -8.48 9.87 7.85
C ILE A 134 -9.69 9.73 8.77
N LEU A 135 -9.79 8.62 9.52
CA LEU A 135 -10.87 8.37 10.48
C LEU A 135 -10.76 9.26 11.73
N LEU A 136 -9.56 9.44 12.29
CA LEU A 136 -9.35 10.27 13.46
C LEU A 136 -9.60 11.76 13.18
N PHE A 137 -9.30 12.20 11.98
CA PHE A 137 -9.44 13.61 11.57
C PHE A 137 -10.54 13.81 10.53
N GLN A 138 -11.66 13.10 10.65
CA GLN A 138 -12.82 13.21 9.74
C GLN A 138 -13.34 14.65 9.56
N ASN A 139 -13.28 15.47 10.61
CA ASN A 139 -13.67 16.89 10.55
C ASN A 139 -12.73 17.74 9.69
N PHE A 140 -11.53 17.23 9.41
CA PHE A 140 -10.55 17.86 8.53
C PHE A 140 -10.59 17.32 7.10
N SER A 141 -11.30 16.23 6.84
CA SER A 141 -11.51 15.72 5.48
C SER A 141 -12.62 16.49 4.77
N PHE A 142 -12.46 16.72 3.48
CA PHE A 142 -13.50 17.33 2.66
C PHE A 142 -14.62 16.31 2.42
N LYS A 143 -15.85 16.63 2.86
CA LYS A 143 -17.05 15.83 2.61
C LYS A 143 -17.80 16.40 1.40
N VAL A 144 -18.05 15.56 0.41
CA VAL A 144 -18.79 15.95 -0.82
C VAL A 144 -20.28 16.16 -0.52
N THR A 145 -20.78 15.48 0.51
CA THR A 145 -22.18 15.60 0.95
C THR A 145 -22.27 16.37 2.25
N LYS A 146 -22.94 17.52 2.21
CA LYS A 146 -23.63 18.13 3.34
C LYS A 146 -25.06 17.70 3.31
#